data_26260b2c55694db5e08e227efcae6ad1
#
_entry.id   26260b2c55694db5e08e227efcae6ad1
#
_cell.length_a   1.000
_cell.length_b   1.000
_cell.length_c   1.000
_cell.angle_alpha   90.00
_cell.angle_beta   90.00
_cell.angle_gamma   90.00
#
_symmetry.space_group_name_H-M   'P 1'
#
loop_
_entity.id
_entity.type
_entity.pdbx_description
1 polymer ?
#
loop_
_entity_poly.entity_id
_entity_poly.type
_entity_poly.pdbx_seq_one_letter_code
_entity_poly.pdbx_strand_id
1 'polypeptide(L)'
;DIKVLFMQNKDIKNFKLSNQCSAGNGMLLQAMADQFGLPVTEYADTAFEARLSPKFSYGCAVFLDSDRVNFQKEGFSKEERLAGLAPVLPKNVSTYVLQIPRLSELGTRHVLQGGTQHNKAALKAQVDYIKDRVPGAKVFVHPHTGEAGAIGAAMEALRIVKRRGSSTFVGLDGAIDILYT
;
A
#
# COMPACT_ATOMS: atom_id res chain seq x y z
N ASP A 1 -1.87 7.74 -2.72
CA ASP A 1 -1.76 8.17 -1.32
C ASP A 1 -1.36 7.02 -0.41
N ILE A 2 -0.64 7.35 0.66
CA ILE A 2 -0.39 6.46 1.78
C ILE A 2 -1.05 7.08 3.00
N LYS A 3 -1.85 6.29 3.71
CA LYS A 3 -2.49 6.71 4.97
C LYS A 3 -2.19 5.68 6.04
N VAL A 4 -1.75 6.14 7.20
CA VAL A 4 -1.53 5.30 8.38
C VAL A 4 -2.38 5.84 9.51
N LEU A 5 -3.26 5.00 10.02
CA LEU A 5 -4.19 5.34 11.10
C LEU A 5 -3.76 4.61 12.38
N PHE A 6 -3.65 5.35 13.46
CA PHE A 6 -3.35 4.82 14.79
C PHE A 6 -4.68 4.66 15.55
N MET A 7 -5.04 3.42 15.82
CA MET A 7 -6.31 3.08 16.45
C MET A 7 -6.13 2.68 17.91
N GLN A 8 -6.99 3.17 18.79
CA GLN A 8 -7.09 2.74 20.17
C GLN A 8 -8.57 2.67 20.58
N ASN A 9 -9.01 1.55 21.14
CA ASN A 9 -10.39 1.34 21.58
C ASN A 9 -11.43 1.65 20.48
N LYS A 10 -11.13 1.28 19.23
CA LYS A 10 -11.93 1.52 18.02
C LYS A 10 -11.98 2.98 17.54
N ASP A 11 -11.26 3.89 18.19
CA ASP A 11 -11.14 5.28 17.78
C ASP A 11 -9.82 5.56 17.08
N ILE A 12 -9.84 6.48 16.10
CA ILE A 12 -8.63 7.01 15.49
C ILE A 12 -8.02 8.03 16.46
N LYS A 13 -6.82 7.75 16.96
CA LYS A 13 -6.08 8.64 17.89
C LYS A 13 -5.13 9.56 17.14
N ASN A 14 -4.59 9.10 16.04
CA ASN A 14 -3.68 9.89 15.21
C ASN A 14 -3.67 9.31 13.79
N PHE A 15 -3.18 10.08 12.83
CA PHE A 15 -2.96 9.61 11.47
C PHE A 15 -1.74 10.29 10.86
N LYS A 16 -1.14 9.61 9.91
CA LYS A 16 -0.11 10.12 9.03
C LYS A 16 -0.57 9.96 7.58
N LEU A 17 -0.27 10.95 6.76
CA LEU A 17 -0.66 11.00 5.36
C LEU A 17 0.54 11.40 4.51
N SER A 18 0.72 10.73 3.37
CA SER A 18 1.60 11.17 2.30
C SER A 18 0.86 11.06 0.96
N ASN A 19 0.72 12.16 0.28
CA ASN A 19 0.09 12.26 -1.05
C ASN A 19 1.07 12.76 -2.12
N GLN A 20 2.33 13.02 -1.77
CA GLN A 20 3.30 13.66 -2.64
C GLN A 20 4.25 12.67 -3.32
N CYS A 21 4.41 11.45 -2.82
CA CYS A 21 5.38 10.49 -3.32
C CYS A 21 4.74 9.14 -3.62
N SER A 22 4.99 8.62 -4.83
CA SER A 22 4.54 7.29 -5.26
C SER A 22 5.42 6.14 -4.74
N ALA A 23 6.59 6.44 -4.18
CA ALA A 23 7.61 5.41 -3.87
C ALA A 23 7.23 4.42 -2.75
N GLY A 24 6.10 4.61 -2.09
CA GLY A 24 5.56 3.68 -1.08
C GLY A 24 4.17 3.14 -1.40
N ASN A 25 3.67 3.31 -2.62
CA ASN A 25 2.32 2.90 -3.01
C ASN A 25 2.29 2.10 -4.32
N GLY A 26 1.10 1.70 -4.74
CA GLY A 26 0.89 0.88 -5.94
C GLY A 26 1.30 1.55 -7.26
N MET A 27 1.39 2.88 -7.31
CA MET A 27 1.84 3.60 -8.51
C MET A 27 3.31 3.30 -8.84
N LEU A 28 4.15 3.08 -7.83
CA LEU A 28 5.53 2.63 -8.06
C LEU A 28 5.55 1.27 -8.73
N LEU A 29 4.73 0.33 -8.24
CA LEU A 29 4.65 -1.02 -8.81
C LEU A 29 4.12 -0.99 -10.24
N GLN A 30 3.11 -0.16 -10.52
CA GLN A 30 2.58 0.03 -11.87
C GLN A 30 3.67 0.58 -12.80
N ALA A 31 4.33 1.68 -12.42
CA ALA A 31 5.37 2.29 -13.23
C ALA A 31 6.53 1.32 -13.54
N MET A 32 6.91 0.50 -12.57
CA MET A 32 7.95 -0.51 -12.79
C MET A 32 7.46 -1.66 -13.66
N ALA A 33 6.23 -2.14 -13.49
CA ALA A 33 5.64 -3.16 -14.36
C ALA A 33 5.61 -2.68 -15.81
N ASP A 34 5.18 -1.44 -16.04
CA ASP A 34 5.15 -0.82 -17.37
C ASP A 34 6.54 -0.78 -18.04
N GLN A 35 7.60 -0.46 -17.27
CA GLN A 35 8.97 -0.47 -17.76
C GLN A 35 9.48 -1.87 -18.16
N PHE A 36 8.93 -2.92 -17.55
CA PHE A 36 9.22 -4.30 -17.93
C PHE A 36 8.27 -4.84 -18.99
N GLY A 37 7.32 -4.03 -19.47
CA GLY A 37 6.34 -4.40 -20.49
C GLY A 37 5.34 -5.45 -20.01
N LEU A 38 5.00 -5.45 -18.71
CA LEU A 38 4.04 -6.39 -18.15
C LEU A 38 2.90 -5.68 -17.40
N PRO A 39 1.69 -6.26 -17.41
CA PRO A 39 0.60 -5.76 -16.58
C PRO A 39 0.95 -5.82 -15.08
N VAL A 40 0.54 -4.84 -14.30
CA VAL A 40 0.79 -4.84 -12.84
C VAL A 40 0.15 -6.05 -12.14
N THR A 41 -0.87 -6.64 -12.71
CA THR A 41 -1.51 -7.87 -12.23
C THR A 41 -0.59 -9.09 -12.29
N GLU A 42 0.37 -9.12 -13.22
CA GLU A 42 1.36 -10.19 -13.38
C GLU A 42 2.64 -9.94 -12.58
N TYR A 43 2.78 -8.76 -11.97
CA TYR A 43 3.97 -8.38 -11.22
C TYR A 43 4.34 -9.41 -10.17
N ALA A 44 3.37 -9.83 -9.36
CA ALA A 44 3.63 -10.71 -8.22
C ALA A 44 4.05 -12.11 -8.67
N ASP A 45 3.37 -12.66 -9.65
CA ASP A 45 3.67 -14.00 -10.17
C ASP A 45 5.07 -14.01 -10.79
N THR A 46 5.41 -12.99 -11.59
CA THR A 46 6.77 -12.81 -12.14
C THR A 46 7.82 -12.67 -11.04
N ALA A 47 7.56 -11.85 -10.02
CA ALA A 47 8.48 -11.65 -8.91
C ALA A 47 8.73 -12.93 -8.08
N PHE A 48 7.73 -13.81 -7.99
CA PHE A 48 7.85 -15.07 -7.25
C PHE A 48 8.67 -16.14 -7.99
N GLU A 49 8.93 -15.98 -9.28
CA GLU A 49 9.83 -16.84 -10.05
C GLU A 49 11.32 -16.54 -9.78
N ALA A 50 11.60 -15.42 -9.09
CA ALA A 50 12.95 -14.98 -8.81
C ALA A 50 13.72 -15.96 -7.93
N ARG A 51 15.00 -16.20 -8.29
CA ARG A 51 15.93 -16.96 -7.46
C ARG A 51 16.67 -16.10 -6.45
N LEU A 52 16.93 -14.85 -6.82
CA LEU A 52 17.59 -13.84 -6.00
C LEU A 52 16.69 -12.62 -5.87
N SER A 53 16.99 -11.78 -4.89
CA SER A 53 16.28 -10.52 -4.66
C SER A 53 17.32 -9.45 -4.35
N PRO A 54 17.78 -8.68 -5.37
CA PRO A 54 18.77 -7.64 -5.16
C PRO A 54 18.20 -6.56 -4.23
N LYS A 55 19.07 -6.01 -3.40
CA LYS A 55 18.67 -5.07 -2.36
C LYS A 55 18.66 -3.65 -2.91
N PHE A 56 17.50 -3.21 -3.36
CA PHE A 56 17.28 -1.83 -3.76
C PHE A 56 17.53 -0.84 -2.63
N SER A 57 17.92 0.36 -2.98
CA SER A 57 17.87 1.54 -2.12
C SER A 57 16.43 1.80 -1.66
N TYR A 58 16.22 2.86 -0.92
CA TYR A 58 14.88 3.33 -0.58
C TYR A 58 14.84 4.85 -0.73
N GLY A 59 13.64 5.40 -0.90
CA GLY A 59 13.42 6.81 -1.13
C GLY A 59 12.70 7.08 -2.44
N CYS A 60 13.17 8.09 -3.18
CA CYS A 60 12.51 8.56 -4.40
C CYS A 60 12.53 7.52 -5.52
N ALA A 61 11.44 7.46 -6.30
CA ALA A 61 11.28 6.55 -7.45
C ALA A 61 12.40 6.72 -8.49
N VAL A 62 12.97 7.92 -8.65
CA VAL A 62 14.09 8.18 -9.55
C VAL A 62 15.34 7.39 -9.16
N PHE A 63 15.67 7.32 -7.87
CA PHE A 63 16.80 6.51 -7.39
C PHE A 63 16.53 5.01 -7.57
N LEU A 64 15.30 4.58 -7.35
CA LEU A 64 14.91 3.19 -7.57
C LEU A 64 15.02 2.79 -9.04
N ASP A 65 14.73 3.70 -9.96
CA ASP A 65 14.94 3.45 -11.38
C ASP A 65 16.43 3.33 -11.74
N SER A 66 17.28 4.14 -11.12
CA SER A 66 18.74 4.01 -11.26
C SER A 66 19.25 2.65 -10.77
N ASP A 67 18.77 2.20 -9.61
CA ASP A 67 19.10 0.86 -9.08
C ASP A 67 18.65 -0.24 -10.04
N ARG A 68 17.44 -0.13 -10.61
CA ARG A 68 16.91 -1.07 -11.60
C ARG A 68 17.84 -1.22 -12.80
N VAL A 69 18.36 -0.08 -13.31
CA VAL A 69 19.30 -0.08 -14.44
C VAL A 69 20.64 -0.70 -14.05
N ASN A 70 21.15 -0.38 -12.85
CA ASN A 70 22.41 -0.93 -12.36
C ASN A 70 22.31 -2.45 -12.18
N PHE A 71 21.27 -2.97 -11.54
CA PHE A 71 21.05 -4.40 -11.40
C PHE A 71 20.87 -5.12 -12.74
N GLN A 72 20.31 -4.44 -13.74
CA GLN A 72 20.30 -4.98 -15.10
C GLN A 72 21.70 -5.16 -15.67
N LYS A 73 22.58 -4.18 -15.47
CA LYS A 73 23.98 -4.25 -15.91
C LYS A 73 24.79 -5.32 -15.17
N GLU A 74 24.42 -5.56 -13.90
CA GLU A 74 25.00 -6.62 -13.05
C GLU A 74 24.49 -8.02 -13.42
N GLY A 75 23.52 -8.13 -14.34
CA GLY A 75 23.00 -9.41 -14.83
C GLY A 75 21.79 -9.96 -14.08
N PHE A 76 21.18 -9.20 -13.17
CA PHE A 76 19.94 -9.63 -12.53
C PHE A 76 18.78 -9.69 -13.53
N SER A 77 18.01 -10.76 -13.46
CA SER A 77 16.86 -10.98 -14.33
C SER A 77 15.71 -9.99 -14.03
N LYS A 78 14.69 -9.97 -14.88
CA LYS A 78 13.47 -9.18 -14.67
C LYS A 78 12.79 -9.60 -13.38
N GLU A 79 12.63 -10.89 -13.17
CA GLU A 79 12.00 -11.52 -12.01
C GLU A 79 12.70 -11.08 -10.71
N GLU A 80 14.02 -11.15 -10.71
CA GLU A 80 14.85 -10.79 -9.55
C GLU A 80 14.76 -9.31 -9.22
N ARG A 81 14.75 -8.44 -10.22
CA ARG A 81 14.59 -7.00 -10.00
C ARG A 81 13.20 -6.64 -9.46
N LEU A 82 12.14 -7.29 -9.96
CA LEU A 82 10.79 -7.12 -9.42
C LEU A 82 10.69 -7.62 -7.98
N ALA A 83 11.30 -8.76 -7.67
CA ALA A 83 11.37 -9.29 -6.30
C ALA A 83 12.12 -8.35 -5.35
N GLY A 84 13.21 -7.74 -5.81
CA GLY A 84 14.01 -6.80 -5.02
C GLY A 84 13.30 -5.47 -4.75
N LEU A 85 12.41 -5.04 -5.64
CA LEU A 85 11.70 -3.79 -5.53
C LEU A 85 10.54 -3.84 -4.50
N ALA A 86 9.81 -4.93 -4.40
CA ALA A 86 8.65 -5.04 -3.50
C ALA A 86 8.97 -4.69 -2.03
N PRO A 87 10.11 -5.11 -1.43
CA PRO A 87 10.50 -4.76 -0.06
C PRO A 87 10.77 -3.27 0.17
N VAL A 88 10.91 -2.46 -0.89
CA VAL A 88 11.09 -1.01 -0.76
C VAL A 88 9.83 -0.33 -0.26
N LEU A 89 8.63 -0.83 -0.62
CA LEU A 89 7.37 -0.22 -0.23
C LEU A 89 7.22 -0.05 1.28
N PRO A 90 7.25 -1.12 2.10
CA PRO A 90 7.10 -0.99 3.54
C PRO A 90 8.23 -0.17 4.17
N LYS A 91 9.44 -0.22 3.61
CA LYS A 91 10.57 0.55 4.09
C LYS A 91 10.35 2.06 3.88
N ASN A 92 9.86 2.44 2.71
CA ASN A 92 9.51 3.83 2.41
C ASN A 92 8.35 4.33 3.29
N VAL A 93 7.31 3.52 3.48
CA VAL A 93 6.20 3.88 4.40
C VAL A 93 6.73 4.09 5.82
N SER A 94 7.57 3.20 6.31
CA SER A 94 8.13 3.31 7.66
C SER A 94 9.01 4.55 7.82
N THR A 95 9.89 4.79 6.86
CA THR A 95 10.90 5.86 6.96
C THR A 95 10.32 7.25 6.71
N TYR A 96 9.46 7.40 5.69
CA TYR A 96 9.02 8.73 5.22
C TYR A 96 7.61 9.11 5.66
N VAL A 97 6.76 8.13 5.97
CA VAL A 97 5.38 8.42 6.40
C VAL A 97 5.23 8.23 7.90
N LEU A 98 5.57 7.07 8.42
CA LEU A 98 5.48 6.80 9.86
C LEU A 98 6.46 7.65 10.66
N GLN A 99 7.72 7.66 10.26
CA GLN A 99 8.80 8.38 10.96
C GLN A 99 8.90 8.01 12.44
N ILE A 100 8.64 6.75 12.76
CA ILE A 100 8.69 6.21 14.12
C ILE A 100 9.88 5.25 14.19
N PRO A 101 10.78 5.44 15.17
CA PRO A 101 12.02 4.64 15.27
C PRO A 101 11.75 3.14 15.49
N ARG A 102 10.68 2.81 16.21
CA ARG A 102 10.34 1.44 16.56
C ARG A 102 8.90 1.12 16.18
N LEU A 103 8.72 0.28 15.18
CA LEU A 103 7.39 -0.15 14.73
C LEU A 103 6.62 -0.91 15.83
N SER A 104 7.33 -1.57 16.75
CA SER A 104 6.73 -2.28 17.89
C SER A 104 5.98 -1.38 18.88
N GLU A 105 6.27 -0.08 18.90
CA GLU A 105 5.54 0.89 19.74
C GLU A 105 4.10 1.12 19.26
N LEU A 106 3.77 0.72 18.02
CA LEU A 106 2.44 0.86 17.43
C LEU A 106 1.49 -0.30 17.78
N GLY A 107 1.95 -1.24 18.61
CA GLY A 107 1.19 -2.42 18.99
C GLY A 107 1.36 -3.57 17.99
N THR A 108 0.62 -4.66 18.23
CA THR A 108 0.80 -5.93 17.51
C THR A 108 -0.26 -6.22 16.46
N ARG A 109 -1.27 -5.37 16.33
CA ARG A 109 -2.36 -5.56 15.36
C ARG A 109 -2.22 -4.58 14.21
N HIS A 110 -2.04 -5.10 13.00
CA HIS A 110 -1.88 -4.31 11.79
C HIS A 110 -2.95 -4.71 10.78
N VAL A 111 -3.60 -3.73 10.17
CA VAL A 111 -4.58 -3.93 9.09
C VAL A 111 -4.03 -3.25 7.84
N LEU A 112 -3.89 -4.00 6.77
CA LEU A 112 -3.45 -3.51 5.46
C LEU A 112 -4.67 -3.36 4.56
N GLN A 113 -4.84 -2.18 3.98
CA GLN A 113 -5.97 -1.83 3.10
C GLN A 113 -5.48 -1.09 1.85
N GLY A 114 -6.33 -1.07 0.84
CA GLY A 114 -6.10 -0.39 -0.42
C GLY A 114 -5.71 -1.34 -1.55
N GLY A 115 -5.84 -0.87 -2.80
CA GLY A 115 -5.63 -1.67 -4.01
C GLY A 115 -4.24 -2.28 -4.14
N THR A 116 -3.22 -1.67 -3.54
CA THR A 116 -1.85 -2.22 -3.50
C THR A 116 -1.79 -3.62 -2.90
N GLN A 117 -2.72 -3.96 -2.00
CA GLN A 117 -2.76 -5.26 -1.33
C GLN A 117 -3.19 -6.41 -2.24
N HIS A 118 -3.76 -6.14 -3.42
CA HIS A 118 -4.02 -7.14 -4.44
C HIS A 118 -2.72 -7.69 -5.06
N ASN A 119 -1.63 -6.92 -5.03
CA ASN A 119 -0.32 -7.40 -5.43
C ASN A 119 0.30 -8.24 -4.31
N LYS A 120 0.34 -9.56 -4.52
CA LYS A 120 0.82 -10.53 -3.51
C LYS A 120 2.28 -10.33 -3.12
N ALA A 121 3.14 -9.85 -4.02
CA ALA A 121 4.54 -9.56 -3.72
C ALA A 121 4.66 -8.36 -2.77
N ALA A 122 3.90 -7.29 -3.04
CA ALA A 122 3.83 -6.12 -2.17
C ALA A 122 3.23 -6.47 -0.79
N LEU A 123 2.18 -7.27 -0.78
CA LEU A 123 1.55 -7.75 0.45
C LEU A 123 2.54 -8.58 1.28
N LYS A 124 3.20 -9.56 0.65
CA LYS A 124 4.21 -10.39 1.32
C LYS A 124 5.32 -9.52 1.92
N ALA A 125 5.86 -8.58 1.16
CA ALA A 125 6.91 -7.69 1.62
C ALA A 125 6.48 -6.86 2.85
N GLN A 126 5.24 -6.36 2.88
CA GLN A 126 4.69 -5.61 4.02
C GLN A 126 4.51 -6.51 5.25
N VAL A 127 3.98 -7.72 5.06
CA VAL A 127 3.79 -8.70 6.14
C VAL A 127 5.13 -9.11 6.75
N ASP A 128 6.10 -9.43 5.92
CA ASP A 128 7.45 -9.82 6.37
C ASP A 128 8.11 -8.65 7.13
N TYR A 129 8.06 -7.44 6.57
CA TYR A 129 8.62 -6.24 7.20
C TYR A 129 8.04 -5.96 8.59
N ILE A 130 6.73 -6.14 8.76
CA ILE A 130 6.06 -5.94 10.04
C ILE A 130 6.46 -7.05 11.02
N LYS A 131 6.40 -8.31 10.61
CA LYS A 131 6.70 -9.46 11.48
C LYS A 131 8.14 -9.48 11.97
N ASP A 132 9.08 -9.06 11.12
CA ASP A 132 10.50 -8.98 11.48
C ASP A 132 10.78 -7.93 12.56
N ARG A 133 9.95 -6.88 12.65
CA ARG A 133 10.15 -5.74 13.55
C ARG A 133 9.24 -5.70 14.75
N VAL A 134 8.14 -6.44 14.69
CA VAL A 134 7.13 -6.48 15.74
C VAL A 134 6.90 -7.93 16.17
N PRO A 135 7.55 -8.40 17.23
CA PRO A 135 7.32 -9.73 17.76
C PRO A 135 5.84 -9.97 18.08
N GLY A 136 5.29 -11.08 17.60
CA GLY A 136 3.89 -11.42 17.82
C GLY A 136 2.89 -10.61 16.96
N ALA A 137 3.36 -9.90 15.94
CA ALA A 137 2.48 -9.14 15.04
C ALA A 137 1.42 -10.03 14.37
N LYS A 138 0.19 -9.54 14.39
CA LYS A 138 -0.95 -10.08 13.63
C LYS A 138 -1.31 -9.09 12.53
N VAL A 139 -1.17 -9.53 11.28
CA VAL A 139 -1.46 -8.71 10.11
C VAL A 139 -2.74 -9.22 9.47
N PHE A 140 -3.68 -8.32 9.24
CA PHE A 140 -4.99 -8.61 8.67
C PHE A 140 -5.14 -7.91 7.33
N VAL A 141 -5.69 -8.62 6.36
CA VAL A 141 -6.06 -8.12 5.04
C VAL A 141 -7.45 -8.61 4.73
N HIS A 142 -8.36 -7.69 4.39
CA HIS A 142 -9.71 -8.07 4.02
C HIS A 142 -9.79 -8.48 2.55
N PRO A 143 -10.63 -9.45 2.14
CA PRO A 143 -10.83 -9.79 0.73
C PRO A 143 -11.20 -8.59 -0.14
N HIS A 144 -12.02 -7.66 0.38
CA HIS A 144 -12.40 -6.40 -0.27
C HIS A 144 -11.47 -5.24 0.14
N THR A 145 -10.17 -5.47 0.09
CA THR A 145 -9.19 -4.47 0.52
C THR A 145 -9.17 -3.24 -0.37
N GLY A 146 -9.44 -3.40 -1.68
CA GLY A 146 -9.53 -2.29 -2.64
C GLY A 146 -10.72 -1.37 -2.37
N GLU A 147 -11.83 -1.94 -1.95
CA GLU A 147 -13.09 -1.25 -1.68
C GLU A 147 -13.25 -0.81 -0.22
N ALA A 148 -12.27 -1.08 0.63
CA ALA A 148 -12.35 -0.83 2.07
C ALA A 148 -12.71 0.62 2.42
N GLY A 149 -12.23 1.60 1.64
CA GLY A 149 -12.58 3.01 1.80
C GLY A 149 -14.06 3.28 1.54
N ALA A 150 -14.61 2.72 0.45
CA ALA A 150 -16.02 2.88 0.09
C ALA A 150 -16.93 2.19 1.11
N ILE A 151 -16.57 0.99 1.55
CA ILE A 151 -17.30 0.25 2.61
C ILE A 151 -17.32 1.08 3.89
N GLY A 152 -16.17 1.62 4.31
CA GLY A 152 -16.08 2.45 5.50
C GLY A 152 -16.92 3.73 5.41
N ALA A 153 -16.91 4.40 4.26
CA ALA A 153 -17.73 5.57 4.00
C ALA A 153 -19.24 5.26 4.07
N ALA A 154 -19.66 4.13 3.49
CA ALA A 154 -21.06 3.69 3.55
C ALA A 154 -21.50 3.36 5.00
N MET A 155 -20.63 2.70 5.77
CA MET A 155 -20.90 2.41 7.19
C MET A 155 -21.03 3.70 8.01
N GLU A 156 -20.17 4.69 7.77
CA GLU A 156 -20.24 5.97 8.47
C GLU A 156 -21.48 6.77 8.05
N ALA A 157 -21.84 6.79 6.77
CA ALA A 157 -23.08 7.41 6.29
C ALA A 157 -24.29 6.78 6.99
N LEU A 158 -24.37 5.47 7.06
CA LEU A 158 -25.44 4.76 7.78
C LEU A 158 -25.51 5.15 9.27
N ARG A 159 -24.35 5.28 9.93
CA ARG A 159 -24.27 5.73 11.32
C ARG A 159 -24.81 7.14 11.50
N ILE A 160 -24.47 8.04 10.58
CA ILE A 160 -24.94 9.43 10.60
C ILE A 160 -26.45 9.48 10.39
N VAL A 161 -26.99 8.76 9.40
CA VAL A 161 -28.42 8.72 9.11
C VAL A 161 -29.22 8.19 10.30
N LYS A 162 -28.76 7.09 10.92
CA LYS A 162 -29.39 6.54 12.12
C LYS A 162 -29.43 7.53 13.28
N ARG A 163 -28.43 8.40 13.42
CA ARG A 163 -28.36 9.40 14.49
C ARG A 163 -29.20 10.65 14.17
N ARG A 164 -29.23 11.07 12.91
CA ARG A 164 -29.89 12.32 12.48
C ARG A 164 -31.32 12.12 11.98
N GLY A 165 -31.69 10.89 11.64
CA GLY A 165 -33.01 10.55 11.09
C GLY A 165 -33.19 10.90 9.62
N SER A 166 -32.19 11.52 8.95
CA SER A 166 -32.29 11.95 7.56
C SER A 166 -30.93 11.89 6.85
N SER A 167 -31.00 11.89 5.51
CA SER A 167 -29.87 11.94 4.62
C SER A 167 -30.09 13.06 3.58
N THR A 168 -29.01 13.71 3.15
CA THR A 168 -28.99 14.66 2.04
C THR A 168 -28.57 13.98 0.72
N PHE A 169 -28.47 12.65 0.70
CA PHE A 169 -28.12 11.92 -0.51
C PHE A 169 -29.18 12.09 -1.59
N VAL A 170 -28.80 12.60 -2.76
CA VAL A 170 -29.69 12.93 -3.89
C VAL A 170 -29.87 11.79 -4.90
N GLY A 171 -29.35 10.59 -4.59
CA GLY A 171 -29.37 9.45 -5.49
C GLY A 171 -28.13 9.38 -6.40
N LEU A 172 -28.02 8.28 -7.15
CA LEU A 172 -26.90 8.08 -8.06
C LEU A 172 -26.94 9.04 -9.25
N ASP A 173 -28.14 9.35 -9.75
CA ASP A 173 -28.31 10.25 -10.88
C ASP A 173 -27.83 11.67 -10.52
N GLY A 174 -28.18 12.18 -9.35
CA GLY A 174 -27.67 13.47 -8.87
C GLY A 174 -26.16 13.47 -8.60
N ALA A 175 -25.58 12.33 -8.26
CA ALA A 175 -24.12 12.21 -8.12
C ALA A 175 -23.40 12.21 -9.48
N ILE A 176 -24.01 11.63 -10.51
CA ILE A 176 -23.49 11.65 -11.89
C ILE A 176 -23.50 13.08 -12.43
N ASP A 177 -24.57 13.84 -12.23
CA ASP A 177 -24.66 15.23 -12.66
C ASP A 177 -23.55 16.10 -12.07
N ILE A 178 -23.18 15.89 -10.81
CA ILE A 178 -22.07 16.61 -10.16
C ILE A 178 -20.71 16.26 -10.77
N LEU A 179 -20.52 15.03 -11.26
CA LEU A 179 -19.24 14.58 -11.81
C LEU A 179 -18.97 15.10 -13.22
N TYR A 180 -20.02 15.51 -13.94
CA TYR A 180 -19.92 15.95 -15.33
C TYR A 180 -20.20 17.45 -15.54
N THR A 181 -20.39 18.22 -14.46
CA THR A 181 -20.45 19.69 -14.47
C THR A 181 -19.12 20.29 -14.06
#